data_0c41b4507c5a72413b9f95954795bbc6
#
_entry.id   0c41b4507c5a72413b9f95954795bbc6
#
_cell.length_a   1.000
_cell.length_b   1.000
_cell.length_c   1.000
_cell.angle_alpha   90.00
_cell.angle_beta   90.00
_cell.angle_gamma   90.00
#
_symmetry.space_group_name_H-M   'P 1'
#
loop_
_entity.id
_entity.type
_entity.pdbx_description
1 polymer ?
#
loop_
_entity_poly.entity_id
_entity_poly.type
_entity_poly.pdbx_seq_one_letter_code
_entity_poly.pdbx_strand_id
1 'polypeptide(L)'
;MATFTPSEEQKKAINYNSDMVIIARPGSGKTSVLSCKVRNMVSELRTYQGIIAISFTNKASAELERRCKVDAFDTKASFFGTIDDFCLREIIYPFARQLLSLAADVKTAKIKELPDSLTTMLPVSPLEKGSITNTVSFLPFIKASLAQGFVPLEAVGMLAYYVLEHSIACKKYLKARYKAICVDEYQDSGYFQHQLFQTLKELGLTAVAVGDSDQSIYAFAKKDPKYLLALTHPSSGFEHFSITTNFRCHPSINNFALRLLNPNHPVTPTNDMRVFIKTINGDQRAISQWLESAIPHLMEYFKIPSAARVAVLCRHQHSARIIANNLSFSHQLLEDNPFEIAPTIEANLFTDLLKLRYDPKMTAESLIERACKFNLTSNERRKLRRTILSCRTCLDSDLTVKVFAAASDLVGQQLAPVAVTELEGICADASKLRWFQRPGDNAVQIMTLHKAKGLEFDLVFHADLYDHVLPSRIYPPGTYGQVIFENEIQCLNLHYVGVTRAVKACVLMTSNYRINGQSNVKNGEPSQFIGRNGAIALPINW
;
A
#
# COMPACT_ATOMS: atom_id res chain seq x y z
N MET A 1 15.85 -16.27 10.67
CA MET A 1 15.95 -15.35 9.50
C MET A 1 17.41 -15.10 9.24
N ALA A 2 17.85 -15.07 7.96
CA ALA A 2 19.21 -14.65 7.68
C ALA A 2 19.42 -13.23 8.21
N THR A 3 20.52 -12.99 8.88
CA THR A 3 20.90 -11.67 9.39
C THR A 3 21.10 -10.73 8.20
N PHE A 4 20.39 -9.60 8.20
CA PHE A 4 20.56 -8.57 7.16
C PHE A 4 21.97 -7.98 7.27
N THR A 5 22.78 -8.18 6.22
CA THR A 5 24.11 -7.59 6.11
C THR A 5 24.04 -6.46 5.09
N PRO A 6 24.10 -5.19 5.51
CA PRO A 6 23.96 -4.05 4.61
C PRO A 6 25.16 -3.91 3.66
N SER A 7 24.89 -3.57 2.38
CA SER A 7 25.90 -3.16 1.42
C SER A 7 26.52 -1.80 1.76
N GLU A 8 27.59 -1.39 1.09
CA GLU A 8 28.20 -0.08 1.33
C GLU A 8 27.27 1.09 1.04
N GLU A 9 26.43 1.00 -0.03
CA GLU A 9 25.40 2.00 -0.31
C GLU A 9 24.40 2.09 0.86
N GLN A 10 23.94 0.95 1.36
CA GLN A 10 23.01 0.85 2.47
C GLN A 10 23.62 1.35 3.79
N LYS A 11 24.89 0.99 4.10
CA LYS A 11 25.59 1.45 5.31
C LYS A 11 25.71 2.96 5.37
N LYS A 12 26.03 3.61 4.23
CA LYS A 12 26.12 5.07 4.17
C LYS A 12 24.79 5.72 4.57
N ALA A 13 23.67 5.26 4.03
CA ALA A 13 22.34 5.77 4.37
C ALA A 13 21.94 5.46 5.82
N ILE A 14 22.22 4.25 6.33
CA ILE A 14 21.91 3.85 7.71
C ILE A 14 22.64 4.72 8.73
N ASN A 15 23.91 5.06 8.47
CA ASN A 15 24.77 5.77 9.42
C ASN A 15 24.65 7.31 9.34
N TYR A 16 24.01 7.86 8.33
CA TYR A 16 23.83 9.30 8.19
C TYR A 16 22.75 9.81 9.16
N ASN A 17 23.03 10.85 9.96
CA ASN A 17 22.20 11.25 11.11
C ASN A 17 21.44 12.59 10.93
N SER A 18 21.27 13.07 9.71
CA SER A 18 20.50 14.29 9.42
C SER A 18 19.40 14.02 8.39
N ASP A 19 18.76 15.09 7.90
CA ASP A 19 17.70 15.02 6.91
C ASP A 19 18.19 14.37 5.63
N MET A 20 17.49 13.35 5.15
CA MET A 20 17.90 12.63 3.94
C MET A 20 16.74 12.10 3.10
N VAL A 21 17.02 11.94 1.82
CA VAL A 21 16.18 11.25 0.87
C VAL A 21 16.93 10.04 0.29
N ILE A 22 16.29 8.89 0.29
CA ILE A 22 16.84 7.65 -0.25
C ILE A 22 16.03 7.26 -1.49
N ILE A 23 16.65 7.30 -2.65
CA ILE A 23 16.09 6.73 -3.89
C ILE A 23 16.58 5.29 -4.01
N ALA A 24 15.66 4.35 -3.95
CA ALA A 24 16.02 2.93 -3.83
C ALA A 24 15.16 2.07 -4.75
N ARG A 25 15.79 1.33 -5.66
CA ARG A 25 15.14 0.47 -6.65
C ARG A 25 14.41 -0.73 -6.00
N PRO A 26 13.48 -1.40 -6.72
CA PRO A 26 12.87 -2.64 -6.25
C PRO A 26 13.94 -3.68 -5.87
N GLY A 27 13.70 -4.40 -4.77
CA GLY A 27 14.64 -5.44 -4.34
C GLY A 27 15.95 -4.93 -3.72
N SER A 28 16.15 -3.62 -3.57
CA SER A 28 17.34 -3.03 -2.97
C SER A 28 17.33 -3.01 -1.44
N GLY A 29 16.31 -3.56 -0.80
CA GLY A 29 16.22 -3.63 0.65
C GLY A 29 15.77 -2.35 1.34
N LYS A 30 15.00 -1.45 0.67
CA LYS A 30 14.45 -0.20 1.22
C LYS A 30 13.97 -0.32 2.66
N THR A 31 13.00 -1.22 2.88
CA THR A 31 12.39 -1.41 4.21
C THR A 31 13.38 -1.95 5.24
N SER A 32 14.37 -2.76 4.83
CA SER A 32 15.43 -3.23 5.73
C SER A 32 16.37 -2.09 6.16
N VAL A 33 16.77 -1.23 5.21
CA VAL A 33 17.56 -0.02 5.49
C VAL A 33 16.80 0.89 6.44
N LEU A 34 15.51 1.16 6.15
CA LEU A 34 14.68 2.02 6.99
C LEU A 34 14.49 1.43 8.38
N SER A 35 14.26 0.12 8.52
CA SER A 35 14.11 -0.52 9.83
C SER A 35 15.39 -0.46 10.66
N CYS A 36 16.58 -0.67 10.06
CA CYS A 36 17.86 -0.49 10.74
C CYS A 36 18.05 0.96 11.17
N LYS A 37 17.73 1.91 10.30
CA LYS A 37 17.80 3.34 10.59
C LYS A 37 16.92 3.72 11.78
N VAL A 38 15.66 3.30 11.79
CA VAL A 38 14.71 3.53 12.88
C VAL A 38 15.25 2.94 14.19
N ARG A 39 15.76 1.70 14.19
CA ARG A 39 16.34 1.07 15.39
C ARG A 39 17.53 1.86 15.93
N ASN A 40 18.46 2.29 15.05
CA ASN A 40 19.61 3.10 15.47
C ASN A 40 19.17 4.40 16.14
N MET A 41 18.22 5.12 15.51
CA MET A 41 17.73 6.38 16.07
C MET A 41 16.97 6.18 17.39
N VAL A 42 16.14 5.11 17.51
CA VAL A 42 15.37 4.82 18.73
C VAL A 42 16.28 4.46 19.90
N SER A 43 17.42 3.79 19.65
CA SER A 43 18.34 3.37 20.71
C SER A 43 18.84 4.54 21.58
N GLU A 44 18.94 5.73 21.01
CA GLU A 44 19.43 6.95 21.67
C GLU A 44 18.33 7.76 22.38
N LEU A 45 17.04 7.37 22.22
CA LEU A 45 15.92 8.13 22.75
C LEU A 45 15.57 7.76 24.19
N ARG A 46 14.89 8.68 24.87
CA ARG A 46 14.25 8.43 26.17
C ARG A 46 12.97 7.61 26.00
N THR A 47 12.51 6.98 27.07
CA THR A 47 11.31 6.08 27.02
C THR A 47 10.04 6.74 26.51
N TYR A 48 9.83 8.04 26.80
CA TYR A 48 8.68 8.81 26.35
C TYR A 48 8.84 9.42 24.94
N GLN A 49 10.01 9.30 24.35
CA GLN A 49 10.30 9.78 23.00
C GLN A 49 10.18 8.64 22.00
N GLY A 50 9.91 8.99 20.76
CA GLY A 50 9.78 8.03 19.68
C GLY A 50 10.10 8.62 18.31
N ILE A 51 9.88 7.82 17.29
CA ILE A 51 9.99 8.16 15.89
C ILE A 51 8.62 7.97 15.23
N ILE A 52 8.28 8.82 14.30
CA ILE A 52 7.14 8.66 13.41
C ILE A 52 7.60 7.80 12.23
N ALA A 53 7.20 6.52 12.19
CA ALA A 53 7.52 5.59 11.11
C ALA A 53 6.26 5.30 10.29
N ILE A 54 6.20 5.86 9.09
CA ILE A 54 5.02 5.85 8.22
C ILE A 54 5.29 5.01 6.99
N SER A 55 4.30 4.23 6.56
CA SER A 55 4.24 3.62 5.25
C SER A 55 2.89 3.84 4.59
N PHE A 56 2.82 3.63 3.27
CA PHE A 56 1.63 3.94 2.49
C PHE A 56 0.42 3.03 2.78
N THR A 57 0.67 1.78 3.19
CA THR A 57 -0.40 0.81 3.50
C THR A 57 -0.24 0.24 4.90
N ASN A 58 -1.36 -0.16 5.52
CA ASN A 58 -1.35 -0.84 6.82
C ASN A 58 -0.46 -2.10 6.82
N LYS A 59 -0.45 -2.87 5.72
CA LYS A 59 0.39 -4.05 5.57
C LYS A 59 1.88 -3.71 5.58
N ALA A 60 2.28 -2.68 4.83
CA ALA A 60 3.68 -2.23 4.78
C ALA A 60 4.12 -1.62 6.11
N SER A 61 3.24 -0.86 6.78
CA SER A 61 3.50 -0.33 8.11
C SER A 61 3.68 -1.44 9.16
N ALA A 62 2.80 -2.44 9.16
CA ALA A 62 2.93 -3.59 10.06
C ALA A 62 4.21 -4.39 9.81
N GLU A 63 4.66 -4.52 8.56
CA GLU A 63 5.92 -5.17 8.22
C GLU A 63 7.13 -4.34 8.69
N LEU A 64 7.09 -3.01 8.53
CA LEU A 64 8.13 -2.11 9.05
C LEU A 64 8.22 -2.21 10.58
N GLU A 65 7.08 -2.14 11.28
CA GLU A 65 7.00 -2.32 12.73
C GLU A 65 7.57 -3.67 13.16
N ARG A 66 7.14 -4.75 12.51
CA ARG A 66 7.64 -6.10 12.80
C ARG A 66 9.16 -6.21 12.66
N ARG A 67 9.73 -5.59 11.61
CA ARG A 67 11.19 -5.56 11.40
C ARG A 67 11.91 -4.74 12.46
N CYS A 68 11.32 -3.65 12.91
CA CYS A 68 11.89 -2.86 14.00
C CYS A 68 11.84 -3.59 15.33
N LYS A 69 10.82 -4.40 15.61
CA LYS A 69 10.62 -5.16 16.86
C LYS A 69 11.31 -6.53 16.88
N VAL A 70 12.12 -6.87 15.87
CA VAL A 70 12.91 -8.13 15.89
C VAL A 70 13.79 -8.18 17.14
N ASP A 71 13.97 -9.38 17.72
CA ASP A 71 14.73 -9.63 18.95
C ASP A 71 14.19 -8.87 20.17
N ALA A 72 12.87 -8.67 20.23
CA ALA A 72 12.18 -7.93 21.29
C ALA A 72 12.70 -6.50 21.49
N PHE A 73 13.22 -5.86 20.43
CA PHE A 73 13.72 -4.50 20.50
C PHE A 73 12.61 -3.52 20.92
N ASP A 74 12.89 -2.73 21.97
CA ASP A 74 11.98 -1.71 22.48
C ASP A 74 11.95 -0.50 21.55
N THR A 75 10.84 -0.30 20.86
CA THR A 75 10.60 0.85 19.97
C THR A 75 10.13 2.10 20.73
N LYS A 76 10.07 2.07 22.03
CA LYS A 76 9.69 3.16 22.94
C LYS A 76 8.33 3.78 22.55
N ALA A 77 8.20 5.11 22.59
CA ALA A 77 6.96 5.80 22.21
C ALA A 77 6.82 6.07 20.70
N SER A 78 7.47 5.26 19.86
CA SER A 78 7.39 5.41 18.40
C SER A 78 6.00 5.10 17.86
N PHE A 79 5.61 5.82 16.81
CA PHE A 79 4.39 5.61 16.06
C PHE A 79 4.70 4.78 14.81
N PHE A 80 3.94 3.73 14.57
CA PHE A 80 3.93 2.96 13.33
C PHE A 80 2.51 2.96 12.77
N GLY A 81 2.33 3.35 11.52
CA GLY A 81 1.02 3.44 10.90
C GLY A 81 1.06 4.01 9.49
N THR A 82 -0.12 4.33 8.96
CA THR A 82 -0.25 5.14 7.76
C THR A 82 -0.19 6.62 8.13
N ILE A 83 0.01 7.47 7.11
CA ILE A 83 0.00 8.93 7.33
C ILE A 83 -1.36 9.42 7.84
N ASP A 84 -2.46 8.85 7.35
CA ASP A 84 -3.80 9.24 7.77
C ASP A 84 -4.08 8.82 9.22
N ASP A 85 -3.63 7.63 9.62
CA ASP A 85 -3.66 7.19 11.03
C ASP A 85 -2.89 8.15 11.93
N PHE A 86 -1.70 8.59 11.51
CA PHE A 86 -0.90 9.57 12.24
C PHE A 86 -1.64 10.90 12.37
N CYS A 87 -2.17 11.41 11.26
CA CYS A 87 -2.93 12.66 11.24
C CYS A 87 -4.13 12.61 12.18
N LEU A 88 -4.89 11.53 12.17
CA LEU A 88 -6.05 11.35 13.02
C LEU A 88 -5.66 11.26 14.51
N ARG A 89 -4.72 10.37 14.83
CA ARG A 89 -4.40 10.01 16.22
C ARG A 89 -3.56 11.04 16.94
N GLU A 90 -2.57 11.61 16.26
CA GLU A 90 -1.57 12.46 16.91
C GLU A 90 -1.83 13.95 16.70
N ILE A 91 -2.68 14.32 15.73
CA ILE A 91 -2.95 15.72 15.39
C ILE A 91 -4.42 16.08 15.55
N ILE A 92 -5.33 15.43 14.80
CA ILE A 92 -6.74 15.87 14.69
C ILE A 92 -7.47 15.61 16.00
N TYR A 93 -7.55 14.38 16.46
CA TYR A 93 -8.32 14.06 17.68
C TYR A 93 -7.83 14.78 18.93
N PRO A 94 -6.50 14.92 19.17
CA PRO A 94 -6.04 15.62 20.37
C PRO A 94 -6.17 17.14 20.29
N PHE A 95 -6.05 17.75 19.10
CA PHE A 95 -5.85 19.20 19.02
C PHE A 95 -6.88 19.97 18.19
N ALA A 96 -7.68 19.31 17.32
CA ALA A 96 -8.63 20.02 16.47
C ALA A 96 -9.71 20.76 17.29
N ARG A 97 -10.12 20.22 18.44
CA ARG A 97 -11.14 20.82 19.32
C ARG A 97 -10.76 22.23 19.82
N GLN A 98 -9.47 22.51 19.94
CA GLN A 98 -9.00 23.83 20.36
C GLN A 98 -9.17 24.92 19.31
N LEU A 99 -9.24 24.52 18.02
CA LEU A 99 -9.30 25.44 16.87
C LEU A 99 -10.67 25.42 16.18
N LEU A 100 -11.36 24.28 16.27
CA LEU A 100 -12.58 24.00 15.53
C LEU A 100 -13.60 23.37 16.48
N SER A 101 -14.88 23.64 16.22
CA SER A 101 -15.96 23.00 16.97
C SER A 101 -16.03 21.52 16.62
N LEU A 102 -15.50 20.67 17.49
CA LEU A 102 -15.50 19.21 17.32
C LEU A 102 -16.57 18.60 18.24
N ALA A 103 -17.45 17.78 17.68
CA ALA A 103 -18.43 17.02 18.47
C ALA A 103 -17.73 16.11 19.50
N ALA A 104 -18.46 15.69 20.54
CA ALA A 104 -17.93 14.79 21.57
C ALA A 104 -17.51 13.45 20.94
N ASP A 105 -18.37 12.90 20.10
CA ASP A 105 -18.15 11.66 19.36
C ASP A 105 -17.89 12.01 17.89
N VAL A 106 -16.71 11.62 17.41
CA VAL A 106 -16.25 11.91 16.05
C VAL A 106 -15.88 10.62 15.34
N LYS A 107 -16.45 10.42 14.16
CA LYS A 107 -16.19 9.28 13.28
C LYS A 107 -15.64 9.74 11.94
N THR A 108 -14.80 8.93 11.34
CA THR A 108 -14.33 9.13 9.97
C THR A 108 -15.39 8.62 8.98
N ALA A 109 -15.61 9.37 7.88
CA ALA A 109 -16.51 8.97 6.80
C ALA A 109 -15.99 9.49 5.47
N LYS A 110 -16.29 8.80 4.37
CA LYS A 110 -16.06 9.35 3.03
C LYS A 110 -17.05 10.48 2.76
N ILE A 111 -16.64 11.45 1.94
CA ILE A 111 -17.52 12.55 1.55
C ILE A 111 -18.87 12.06 0.99
N LYS A 112 -18.85 11.01 0.15
CA LYS A 112 -20.07 10.41 -0.42
C LYS A 112 -21.01 9.74 0.61
N GLU A 113 -20.55 9.53 1.83
CA GLU A 113 -21.28 8.89 2.93
C GLU A 113 -21.80 9.94 3.94
N LEU A 114 -21.44 11.20 3.72
CA LEU A 114 -21.91 12.31 4.57
C LEU A 114 -23.35 12.68 4.21
N PRO A 115 -24.11 13.26 5.16
CA PRO A 115 -25.42 13.83 4.89
C PRO A 115 -25.42 14.86 3.77
N ASP A 116 -26.49 14.93 2.98
CA ASP A 116 -26.64 15.89 1.88
C ASP A 116 -26.46 17.34 2.33
N SER A 117 -26.88 17.68 3.56
CA SER A 117 -26.67 18.99 4.15
C SER A 117 -25.20 19.41 4.26
N LEU A 118 -24.28 18.46 4.34
CA LEU A 118 -22.84 18.69 4.35
C LEU A 118 -22.27 18.69 2.93
N THR A 119 -22.67 17.71 2.10
CA THR A 119 -22.12 17.57 0.75
C THR A 119 -22.44 18.76 -0.15
N THR A 120 -23.58 19.44 0.05
CA THR A 120 -23.95 20.69 -0.64
C THR A 120 -23.04 21.88 -0.30
N MET A 121 -22.31 21.82 0.82
CA MET A 121 -21.34 22.86 1.21
C MET A 121 -19.96 22.69 0.56
N LEU A 122 -19.75 21.62 -0.21
CA LEU A 122 -18.47 21.38 -0.86
C LEU A 122 -18.19 22.45 -1.92
N PRO A 123 -17.01 23.06 -1.91
CA PRO A 123 -16.60 23.95 -2.98
C PRO A 123 -16.42 23.18 -4.29
N VAL A 124 -16.61 23.86 -5.42
CA VAL A 124 -16.51 23.29 -6.77
C VAL A 124 -15.10 22.73 -7.10
N SER A 125 -14.07 23.19 -6.39
CA SER A 125 -12.69 22.73 -6.57
C SER A 125 -12.41 21.43 -5.78
N PRO A 126 -11.65 20.47 -6.34
CA PRO A 126 -11.27 19.26 -5.63
C PRO A 126 -10.42 19.55 -4.39
N LEU A 127 -10.72 18.89 -3.26
CA LEU A 127 -10.02 18.96 -1.96
C LEU A 127 -8.50 18.82 -2.01
N GLU A 128 -7.98 18.17 -3.05
CA GLU A 128 -6.56 17.82 -3.15
C GLU A 128 -5.75 18.68 -4.12
N LYS A 129 -6.37 19.63 -4.83
CA LYS A 129 -5.60 20.63 -5.59
C LYS A 129 -5.08 21.68 -4.60
N GLY A 130 -4.04 21.26 -3.85
CA GLY A 130 -3.52 21.99 -2.72
C GLY A 130 -2.88 23.32 -3.07
N SER A 131 -3.53 24.36 -2.59
CA SER A 131 -2.91 25.61 -2.19
C SER A 131 -3.50 26.01 -0.83
N ILE A 132 -2.83 26.88 -0.10
CA ILE A 132 -3.35 27.47 1.15
C ILE A 132 -4.74 28.09 0.91
N THR A 133 -4.99 28.64 -0.28
CA THR A 133 -6.29 29.19 -0.70
C THR A 133 -7.38 28.12 -0.72
N ASN A 134 -7.07 26.88 -1.11
CA ASN A 134 -8.04 25.79 -1.07
C ASN A 134 -8.41 25.38 0.36
N THR A 135 -7.46 25.40 1.30
CA THR A 135 -7.75 25.12 2.71
C THR A 135 -8.81 26.08 3.26
N VAL A 136 -8.70 27.36 2.96
CA VAL A 136 -9.66 28.39 3.41
C VAL A 136 -11.06 28.16 2.82
N SER A 137 -11.16 27.82 1.54
CA SER A 137 -12.46 27.58 0.88
C SER A 137 -13.18 26.32 1.42
N PHE A 138 -12.45 25.34 1.94
CA PHE A 138 -13.02 24.11 2.52
C PHE A 138 -13.33 24.24 4.02
N LEU A 139 -12.82 25.26 4.72
CA LEU A 139 -13.04 25.44 6.16
C LEU A 139 -14.51 25.45 6.58
N PRO A 140 -15.46 26.09 5.87
CA PRO A 140 -16.88 26.04 6.25
C PRO A 140 -17.42 24.61 6.24
N PHE A 141 -17.14 23.84 5.19
CA PHE A 141 -17.52 22.44 5.09
C PHE A 141 -16.89 21.59 6.21
N ILE A 142 -15.59 21.76 6.47
CA ILE A 142 -14.88 21.05 7.52
C ILE A 142 -15.47 21.36 8.90
N LYS A 143 -15.70 22.64 9.21
CA LYS A 143 -16.30 23.06 10.49
C LYS A 143 -17.68 22.44 10.69
N ALA A 144 -18.53 22.49 9.67
CA ALA A 144 -19.87 21.88 9.72
C ALA A 144 -19.80 20.37 9.91
N SER A 145 -18.89 19.68 9.20
CA SER A 145 -18.68 18.24 9.33
C SER A 145 -18.23 17.86 10.74
N LEU A 146 -17.23 18.55 11.29
CA LEU A 146 -16.71 18.31 12.64
C LEU A 146 -17.76 18.58 13.72
N ALA A 147 -18.57 19.61 13.57
CA ALA A 147 -19.66 19.94 14.49
C ALA A 147 -20.77 18.85 14.50
N GLN A 148 -20.99 18.18 13.36
CA GLN A 148 -21.90 17.05 13.23
C GLN A 148 -21.25 15.68 13.57
N GLY A 149 -20.00 15.67 14.03
CA GLY A 149 -19.28 14.46 14.43
C GLY A 149 -18.65 13.67 13.28
N PHE A 150 -18.35 14.32 12.13
CA PHE A 150 -17.70 13.66 11.00
C PHE A 150 -16.33 14.26 10.70
N VAL A 151 -15.33 13.39 10.51
CA VAL A 151 -14.05 13.73 9.85
C VAL A 151 -14.08 13.17 8.44
N PRO A 152 -14.18 14.00 7.39
CA PRO A 152 -14.12 13.53 6.02
C PRO A 152 -12.74 12.92 5.72
N LEU A 153 -12.69 11.67 5.26
CA LEU A 153 -11.43 10.95 5.00
C LEU A 153 -10.56 11.66 3.97
N GLU A 154 -11.19 12.20 2.93
CA GLU A 154 -10.50 12.93 1.87
C GLU A 154 -9.89 14.25 2.36
N ALA A 155 -10.32 14.74 3.52
CA ALA A 155 -9.83 16.00 4.10
C ALA A 155 -8.83 15.78 5.25
N VAL A 156 -8.53 14.54 5.65
CA VAL A 156 -7.66 14.24 6.80
C VAL A 156 -6.31 14.94 6.71
N GLY A 157 -5.61 14.83 5.56
CA GLY A 157 -4.32 15.47 5.36
C GLY A 157 -4.39 16.99 5.45
N MET A 158 -5.40 17.61 4.83
CA MET A 158 -5.63 19.04 4.87
C MET A 158 -5.95 19.53 6.29
N LEU A 159 -6.82 18.83 6.99
CA LEU A 159 -7.22 19.18 8.35
C LEU A 159 -6.04 19.03 9.32
N ALA A 160 -5.25 17.98 9.21
CA ALA A 160 -4.06 17.78 10.03
C ALA A 160 -3.02 18.89 9.79
N TYR A 161 -2.79 19.24 8.53
CA TYR A 161 -1.90 20.35 8.18
C TYR A 161 -2.42 21.68 8.77
N TYR A 162 -3.72 21.97 8.65
CA TYR A 162 -4.34 23.15 9.24
C TYR A 162 -4.16 23.19 10.77
N VAL A 163 -4.43 22.08 11.47
CA VAL A 163 -4.27 22.00 12.92
C VAL A 163 -2.81 22.17 13.32
N LEU A 164 -1.87 21.54 12.59
CA LEU A 164 -0.44 21.68 12.87
C LEU A 164 0.03 23.13 12.69
N GLU A 165 -0.43 23.83 11.65
CA GLU A 165 -0.04 25.22 11.43
C GLU A 165 -0.56 26.17 12.53
N HIS A 166 -1.78 25.96 13.03
CA HIS A 166 -2.46 26.92 13.92
C HIS A 166 -2.42 26.54 15.41
N SER A 167 -2.03 25.30 15.78
CA SER A 167 -1.98 24.86 17.17
C SER A 167 -0.56 24.85 17.74
N ILE A 168 -0.23 25.82 18.58
CA ILE A 168 1.04 25.86 19.33
C ILE A 168 1.18 24.62 20.23
N ALA A 169 0.07 24.15 20.82
CA ALA A 169 0.07 22.97 21.69
C ALA A 169 0.43 21.72 20.89
N CYS A 170 -0.13 21.54 19.69
CA CYS A 170 0.22 20.45 18.78
C CYS A 170 1.71 20.46 18.42
N LYS A 171 2.23 21.62 17.98
CA LYS A 171 3.66 21.78 17.65
C LYS A 171 4.56 21.39 18.83
N LYS A 172 4.27 21.89 20.03
CA LYS A 172 5.04 21.57 21.26
C LYS A 172 4.97 20.08 21.60
N TYR A 173 3.80 19.47 21.52
CA TYR A 173 3.61 18.04 21.78
C TYR A 173 4.43 17.18 20.83
N LEU A 174 4.29 17.40 19.51
CA LEU A 174 5.00 16.61 18.50
C LEU A 174 6.52 16.75 18.63
N LYS A 175 7.03 17.97 18.86
CA LYS A 175 8.45 18.22 19.07
C LYS A 175 8.99 17.55 20.34
N ALA A 176 8.22 17.51 21.42
CA ALA A 176 8.63 16.88 22.67
C ALA A 176 8.66 15.35 22.52
N ARG A 177 7.63 14.77 21.90
CA ARG A 177 7.43 13.33 21.80
C ARG A 177 8.26 12.69 20.69
N TYR A 178 8.36 13.33 19.51
CA TYR A 178 9.01 12.74 18.35
C TYR A 178 10.34 13.41 18.02
N LYS A 179 11.34 12.62 17.62
CA LYS A 179 12.67 13.10 17.24
C LYS A 179 12.97 12.95 15.76
N ALA A 180 12.23 12.09 15.07
CA ALA A 180 12.33 11.93 13.64
C ALA A 180 11.00 11.54 13.01
N ILE A 181 10.88 11.81 11.71
CA ILE A 181 9.85 11.26 10.83
C ILE A 181 10.53 10.48 9.71
N CYS A 182 10.15 9.21 9.58
CA CYS A 182 10.61 8.28 8.57
C CYS A 182 9.41 7.85 7.70
N VAL A 183 9.46 8.13 6.40
CA VAL A 183 8.38 7.80 5.47
C VAL A 183 8.88 6.85 4.40
N ASP A 184 8.32 5.63 4.36
CA ASP A 184 8.53 4.65 3.29
C ASP A 184 7.54 4.90 2.14
N GLU A 185 7.91 4.51 0.92
CA GLU A 185 7.12 4.71 -0.31
C GLU A 185 6.72 6.19 -0.54
N TYR A 186 7.63 7.13 -0.30
CA TYR A 186 7.36 8.58 -0.34
C TYR A 186 6.84 9.07 -1.70
N GLN A 187 7.12 8.36 -2.81
CA GLN A 187 6.59 8.67 -4.15
C GLN A 187 5.05 8.59 -4.22
N ASP A 188 4.41 7.95 -3.25
CA ASP A 188 2.95 7.85 -3.15
C ASP A 188 2.37 8.96 -2.24
N SER A 189 3.13 9.99 -1.90
CA SER A 189 2.66 11.12 -1.09
C SER A 189 1.83 12.09 -1.93
N GLY A 190 0.80 12.68 -1.30
CA GLY A 190 0.05 13.81 -1.82
C GLY A 190 0.57 15.15 -1.29
N TYR A 191 -0.03 16.26 -1.74
CA TYR A 191 0.39 17.62 -1.37
C TYR A 191 0.43 17.86 0.15
N PHE A 192 -0.68 17.63 0.84
CA PHE A 192 -0.74 17.90 2.29
C PHE A 192 0.14 16.97 3.11
N GLN A 193 0.36 15.74 2.66
CA GLN A 193 1.29 14.80 3.28
C GLN A 193 2.74 15.29 3.15
N HIS A 194 3.10 15.85 1.98
CA HIS A 194 4.39 16.49 1.76
C HIS A 194 4.55 17.75 2.63
N GLN A 195 3.52 18.64 2.70
CA GLN A 195 3.56 19.82 3.56
C GLN A 195 3.73 19.44 5.04
N LEU A 196 2.99 18.46 5.51
CA LEU A 196 3.10 17.95 6.87
C LEU A 196 4.53 17.45 7.18
N PHE A 197 5.13 16.69 6.26
CA PHE A 197 6.51 16.21 6.38
C PHE A 197 7.51 17.37 6.48
N GLN A 198 7.38 18.40 5.64
CA GLN A 198 8.23 19.59 5.67
C GLN A 198 8.05 20.38 6.98
N THR A 199 6.81 20.60 7.41
CA THR A 199 6.54 21.32 8.67
C THR A 199 7.12 20.56 9.88
N LEU A 200 7.06 19.23 9.91
CA LEU A 200 7.68 18.44 10.97
C LEU A 200 9.21 18.57 10.96
N LYS A 201 9.85 18.63 9.78
CA LYS A 201 11.28 18.95 9.65
C LYS A 201 11.59 20.34 10.22
N GLU A 202 10.80 21.34 9.86
CA GLU A 202 10.96 22.73 10.35
C GLU A 202 10.78 22.84 11.87
N LEU A 203 9.98 21.98 12.48
CA LEU A 203 9.87 21.86 13.94
C LEU A 203 11.13 21.24 14.58
N GLY A 204 12.08 20.76 13.79
CA GLY A 204 13.36 20.20 14.24
C GLY A 204 13.33 18.67 14.41
N LEU A 205 12.41 17.96 13.78
CA LEU A 205 12.49 16.51 13.66
C LEU A 205 13.44 16.16 12.51
N THR A 206 14.30 15.15 12.69
CA THR A 206 15.06 14.59 11.57
C THR A 206 14.13 13.94 10.56
N ALA A 207 14.19 14.36 9.31
CA ALA A 207 13.27 13.93 8.25
C ALA A 207 13.95 12.95 7.29
N VAL A 208 13.40 11.74 7.17
CA VAL A 208 13.90 10.64 6.33
C VAL A 208 12.81 10.22 5.36
N ALA A 209 13.04 10.44 4.07
CA ALA A 209 12.16 10.00 2.98
C ALA A 209 12.81 8.85 2.21
N VAL A 210 12.07 7.76 2.00
CA VAL A 210 12.52 6.60 1.21
C VAL A 210 11.50 6.34 0.13
N GLY A 211 11.96 6.17 -1.11
CA GLY A 211 11.03 5.91 -2.21
C GLY A 211 11.70 5.48 -3.51
N ASP A 212 10.84 5.23 -4.50
CA ASP A 212 11.22 4.89 -5.86
C ASP A 212 10.25 5.57 -6.84
N SER A 213 10.71 6.57 -7.57
CA SER A 213 9.87 7.31 -8.53
C SER A 213 9.25 6.39 -9.59
N ASP A 214 9.98 5.34 -9.98
CA ASP A 214 9.58 4.39 -11.02
C ASP A 214 8.52 3.38 -10.53
N GLN A 215 8.23 3.35 -9.22
CA GLN A 215 7.12 2.59 -8.63
C GLN A 215 5.91 3.46 -8.27
N SER A 216 5.82 4.69 -8.76
CA SER A 216 4.63 5.53 -8.60
C SER A 216 3.52 5.05 -9.54
N ILE A 217 2.45 4.48 -8.98
CA ILE A 217 1.34 3.87 -9.72
C ILE A 217 -0.04 4.36 -9.24
N TYR A 218 -0.11 5.39 -8.39
CA TYR A 218 -1.35 5.88 -7.76
C TYR A 218 -1.72 7.31 -8.16
N ALA A 219 -1.42 7.78 -9.42
CA ALA A 219 -1.83 9.12 -9.83
C ALA A 219 -3.36 9.28 -9.90
N PHE A 220 -4.11 8.21 -10.13
CA PHE A 220 -5.57 8.24 -10.03
C PHE A 220 -6.05 8.67 -8.63
N ALA A 221 -5.23 8.43 -7.58
CA ALA A 221 -5.43 8.90 -6.21
C ALA A 221 -4.68 10.23 -5.94
N LYS A 222 -4.30 10.98 -6.99
CA LYS A 222 -3.59 12.26 -6.95
C LYS A 222 -2.26 12.22 -6.19
N LYS A 223 -1.61 11.07 -6.17
CA LYS A 223 -0.25 10.87 -5.68
C LYS A 223 0.74 11.20 -6.81
N ASP A 224 1.83 11.86 -6.47
CA ASP A 224 2.73 12.42 -7.48
C ASP A 224 4.19 12.25 -7.03
N PRO A 225 5.03 11.55 -7.81
CA PRO A 225 6.44 11.35 -7.49
C PRO A 225 7.24 12.67 -7.46
N LYS A 226 6.68 13.78 -7.97
CA LYS A 226 7.34 15.09 -7.92
C LYS A 226 7.74 15.50 -6.50
N TYR A 227 6.97 15.11 -5.48
CA TYR A 227 7.28 15.44 -4.10
C TYR A 227 8.52 14.70 -3.60
N LEU A 228 8.73 13.44 -4.01
CA LEU A 228 9.98 12.71 -3.75
C LEU A 228 11.14 13.34 -4.51
N LEU A 229 10.94 13.64 -5.80
CA LEU A 229 11.97 14.23 -6.66
C LEU A 229 12.36 15.66 -6.17
N ALA A 230 11.42 16.42 -5.65
CA ALA A 230 11.73 17.73 -5.06
C ALA A 230 12.72 17.64 -3.89
N LEU A 231 12.68 16.55 -3.10
CA LEU A 231 13.63 16.32 -2.00
C LEU A 231 15.05 16.00 -2.51
N THR A 232 15.21 15.51 -3.73
CA THR A 232 16.55 15.24 -4.30
C THR A 232 17.25 16.47 -4.87
N HIS A 233 16.55 17.62 -4.95
CA HIS A 233 17.16 18.84 -5.45
C HIS A 233 18.17 19.39 -4.43
N PRO A 234 19.36 19.87 -4.85
CA PRO A 234 20.41 20.35 -3.95
C PRO A 234 19.96 21.43 -2.96
N SER A 235 18.99 22.27 -3.34
CA SER A 235 18.45 23.33 -2.47
C SER A 235 17.40 22.85 -1.46
N SER A 236 17.04 21.55 -1.46
CA SER A 236 16.01 21.01 -0.57
C SER A 236 16.47 20.90 0.90
N GLY A 237 17.79 20.90 1.13
CA GLY A 237 18.37 20.67 2.43
C GLY A 237 18.33 19.21 2.90
N PHE A 238 18.12 18.28 1.96
CA PHE A 238 18.22 16.84 2.21
C PHE A 238 19.49 16.26 1.56
N GLU A 239 20.20 15.39 2.28
CA GLU A 239 21.25 14.58 1.69
C GLU A 239 20.66 13.46 0.84
N HIS A 240 21.17 13.28 -0.37
CA HIS A 240 20.64 12.31 -1.32
C HIS A 240 21.46 11.02 -1.34
N PHE A 241 20.80 9.89 -1.08
CA PHE A 241 21.36 8.55 -1.20
C PHE A 241 20.66 7.76 -2.29
N SER A 242 21.46 7.02 -3.08
CA SER A 242 20.95 6.08 -4.07
C SER A 242 21.32 4.66 -3.68
N ILE A 243 20.33 3.75 -3.67
CA ILE A 243 20.55 2.31 -3.45
C ILE A 243 20.09 1.58 -4.69
N THR A 244 21.05 1.16 -5.51
CA THR A 244 20.80 0.62 -6.85
C THR A 244 20.94 -0.89 -6.94
N THR A 245 21.67 -1.52 -6.03
CA THR A 245 21.89 -2.96 -6.03
C THR A 245 20.61 -3.73 -5.75
N ASN A 246 20.20 -4.60 -6.69
CA ASN A 246 19.03 -5.46 -6.54
C ASN A 246 19.43 -6.79 -5.91
N PHE A 247 18.83 -7.14 -4.76
CA PHE A 247 19.06 -8.39 -4.03
C PHE A 247 17.90 -9.39 -4.17
N ARG A 248 16.86 -9.03 -4.94
CA ARG A 248 15.63 -9.83 -5.08
C ARG A 248 15.60 -10.62 -6.37
N CYS A 249 15.63 -9.90 -7.48
CA CYS A 249 15.36 -10.47 -8.80
C CYS A 249 16.60 -11.12 -9.39
N HIS A 250 16.40 -12.20 -10.13
CA HIS A 250 17.43 -12.73 -11.00
C HIS A 250 17.97 -11.64 -11.95
N PRO A 251 19.29 -11.61 -12.29
CA PRO A 251 19.88 -10.56 -13.12
C PRO A 251 19.14 -10.31 -14.44
N SER A 252 18.66 -11.35 -15.14
CA SER A 252 17.91 -11.18 -16.40
C SER A 252 16.58 -10.46 -16.22
N ILE A 253 15.87 -10.70 -15.10
CA ILE A 253 14.61 -9.99 -14.76
C ILE A 253 14.91 -8.51 -14.48
N ASN A 254 15.96 -8.25 -13.69
CA ASN A 254 16.37 -6.89 -13.38
C ASN A 254 16.81 -6.12 -14.64
N ASN A 255 17.58 -6.77 -15.53
CA ASN A 255 17.98 -6.19 -16.81
C ASN A 255 16.77 -5.79 -17.66
N PHE A 256 15.80 -6.71 -17.81
CA PHE A 256 14.58 -6.44 -18.56
C PHE A 256 13.80 -5.27 -17.93
N ALA A 257 13.57 -5.31 -16.63
CA ALA A 257 12.85 -4.27 -15.91
C ALA A 257 13.50 -2.88 -16.07
N LEU A 258 14.83 -2.78 -15.94
CA LEU A 258 15.54 -1.51 -16.08
C LEU A 258 15.52 -0.99 -17.52
N ARG A 259 15.56 -1.86 -18.51
CA ARG A 259 15.46 -1.48 -19.92
C ARG A 259 14.04 -1.11 -20.36
N LEU A 260 13.03 -1.54 -19.65
CA LEU A 260 11.67 -0.98 -19.82
C LEU A 260 11.65 0.52 -19.52
N LEU A 261 12.35 0.97 -18.50
CA LEU A 261 12.41 2.38 -18.10
C LEU A 261 13.40 3.18 -18.94
N ASN A 262 14.60 2.65 -19.13
CA ASN A 262 15.66 3.25 -19.94
C ASN A 262 16.21 2.24 -20.96
N PRO A 263 15.89 2.35 -22.25
CA PRO A 263 16.34 1.43 -23.29
C PRO A 263 17.86 1.23 -23.36
N ASN A 264 18.63 2.22 -22.94
CA ASN A 264 20.10 2.21 -22.97
C ASN A 264 20.73 1.79 -21.63
N HIS A 265 19.92 1.32 -20.66
CA HIS A 265 20.46 0.90 -19.37
C HIS A 265 21.47 -0.25 -19.54
N PRO A 266 22.67 -0.18 -18.91
CA PRO A 266 23.64 -1.26 -18.96
C PRO A 266 23.04 -2.59 -18.49
N VAL A 267 23.42 -3.68 -19.18
CA VAL A 267 22.94 -5.04 -18.86
C VAL A 267 23.99 -5.73 -18.01
N THR A 268 23.60 -6.27 -16.88
CA THR A 268 24.43 -7.19 -16.10
C THR A 268 24.58 -8.50 -16.89
N PRO A 269 25.79 -8.95 -17.21
CA PRO A 269 25.99 -10.19 -17.98
C PRO A 269 25.34 -11.39 -17.27
N THR A 270 24.55 -12.16 -18.01
CA THR A 270 23.98 -13.44 -17.59
C THR A 270 23.67 -14.30 -18.81
N ASN A 271 23.98 -15.58 -18.71
CA ASN A 271 23.63 -16.58 -19.73
C ASN A 271 22.31 -17.29 -19.43
N ASP A 272 21.70 -17.00 -18.28
CA ASP A 272 20.45 -17.60 -17.82
C ASP A 272 19.32 -16.58 -17.96
N MET A 273 18.52 -16.73 -19.01
CA MET A 273 17.40 -15.85 -19.32
C MET A 273 16.14 -16.37 -18.63
N ARG A 274 15.48 -15.54 -17.83
CA ARG A 274 14.33 -15.91 -16.99
C ARG A 274 13.13 -15.00 -17.18
N VAL A 275 13.10 -14.27 -18.28
CA VAL A 275 11.91 -13.54 -18.75
C VAL A 275 11.46 -14.22 -20.03
N PHE A 276 10.20 -14.64 -20.07
CA PHE A 276 9.60 -15.37 -21.17
C PHE A 276 8.41 -14.60 -21.71
N ILE A 277 8.18 -14.69 -23.02
CA ILE A 277 6.97 -14.19 -23.67
C ILE A 277 6.15 -15.39 -24.13
N LYS A 278 4.87 -15.44 -23.80
CA LYS A 278 3.93 -16.46 -24.21
C LYS A 278 2.65 -15.86 -24.77
N THR A 279 2.37 -16.17 -26.03
CA THR A 279 1.09 -15.87 -26.67
C THR A 279 0.23 -17.14 -26.71
N ILE A 280 -0.99 -17.04 -26.21
CA ILE A 280 -1.94 -18.14 -26.11
C ILE A 280 -2.99 -18.00 -27.23
N ASN A 281 -3.31 -19.09 -27.91
CA ASN A 281 -4.41 -19.13 -28.85
C ASN A 281 -5.73 -19.28 -28.08
N GLY A 282 -6.56 -18.25 -28.08
CA GLY A 282 -7.82 -18.19 -27.33
C GLY A 282 -7.95 -16.90 -26.50
N ASP A 283 -8.64 -16.95 -25.38
CA ASP A 283 -8.85 -15.85 -24.43
C ASP A 283 -8.31 -16.19 -23.03
N GLN A 284 -8.72 -15.45 -21.99
CA GLN A 284 -8.28 -15.68 -20.61
C GLN A 284 -8.61 -17.09 -20.09
N ARG A 285 -9.61 -17.77 -20.63
CA ARG A 285 -9.94 -19.17 -20.31
C ARG A 285 -8.87 -20.12 -20.86
N ALA A 286 -8.41 -19.87 -22.08
CA ALA A 286 -7.29 -20.61 -22.66
C ALA A 286 -5.98 -20.36 -21.91
N ILE A 287 -5.77 -19.14 -21.39
CA ILE A 287 -4.66 -18.84 -20.47
C ILE A 287 -4.74 -19.74 -19.24
N SER A 288 -5.92 -19.90 -18.62
CA SER A 288 -6.11 -20.77 -17.46
C SER A 288 -5.75 -22.22 -17.77
N GLN A 289 -6.23 -22.73 -18.90
CA GLN A 289 -5.92 -24.11 -19.33
C GLN A 289 -4.41 -24.33 -19.54
N TRP A 290 -3.71 -23.35 -20.12
CA TRP A 290 -2.27 -23.44 -20.28
C TRP A 290 -1.55 -23.39 -18.93
N LEU A 291 -1.99 -22.56 -17.99
CA LEU A 291 -1.42 -22.45 -16.65
C LEU A 291 -1.50 -23.78 -15.86
N GLU A 292 -2.53 -24.64 -16.12
CA GLU A 292 -2.68 -25.95 -15.50
C GLU A 292 -1.45 -26.87 -15.71
N SER A 293 -0.85 -26.81 -16.89
CA SER A 293 0.36 -27.57 -17.23
C SER A 293 1.65 -26.79 -16.95
N ALA A 294 1.63 -25.48 -17.18
CA ALA A 294 2.83 -24.65 -17.10
C ALA A 294 3.31 -24.43 -15.66
N ILE A 295 2.39 -24.24 -14.71
CA ILE A 295 2.76 -23.95 -13.31
C ILE A 295 3.51 -25.14 -12.68
N PRO A 296 3.02 -26.39 -12.69
CA PRO A 296 3.75 -27.51 -12.13
C PRO A 296 5.13 -27.70 -12.79
N HIS A 297 5.21 -27.62 -14.12
CA HIS A 297 6.44 -27.78 -14.86
C HIS A 297 7.49 -26.70 -14.48
N LEU A 298 7.08 -25.42 -14.43
CA LEU A 298 7.99 -24.33 -14.07
C LEU A 298 8.36 -24.33 -12.58
N MET A 299 7.45 -24.78 -11.71
CA MET A 299 7.76 -24.96 -10.29
C MET A 299 8.86 -26.00 -10.10
N GLU A 300 8.79 -27.13 -10.82
CA GLU A 300 9.82 -28.16 -10.80
C GLU A 300 11.15 -27.61 -11.38
N TYR A 301 11.10 -27.02 -12.58
CA TYR A 301 12.27 -26.50 -13.26
C TYR A 301 13.03 -25.45 -12.43
N PHE A 302 12.31 -24.49 -11.83
CA PHE A 302 12.92 -23.42 -11.01
C PHE A 302 13.04 -23.80 -9.53
N LYS A 303 12.73 -25.05 -9.15
CA LYS A 303 12.79 -25.53 -7.76
C LYS A 303 12.02 -24.59 -6.81
N ILE A 304 10.75 -24.35 -7.12
CA ILE A 304 9.85 -23.54 -6.30
C ILE A 304 9.18 -24.42 -5.28
N PRO A 305 9.38 -24.19 -3.97
CA PRO A 305 8.98 -25.13 -2.93
C PRO A 305 7.47 -25.15 -2.63
N SER A 306 6.73 -24.13 -3.05
CA SER A 306 5.32 -23.94 -2.68
C SER A 306 4.59 -23.12 -3.74
N ALA A 307 3.35 -23.50 -4.06
CA ALA A 307 2.50 -22.76 -5.00
C ALA A 307 2.13 -21.36 -4.47
N ALA A 308 2.18 -21.12 -3.16
CA ALA A 308 2.01 -19.78 -2.60
C ALA A 308 3.11 -18.77 -3.02
N ARG A 309 4.22 -19.26 -3.60
CA ARG A 309 5.29 -18.44 -4.18
C ARG A 309 5.12 -18.21 -5.69
N VAL A 310 3.97 -18.56 -6.25
CA VAL A 310 3.59 -18.35 -7.65
C VAL A 310 2.44 -17.35 -7.70
N ALA A 311 2.54 -16.34 -8.58
CA ALA A 311 1.47 -15.38 -8.77
C ALA A 311 1.07 -15.23 -10.24
N VAL A 312 -0.23 -15.04 -10.47
CA VAL A 312 -0.82 -14.57 -11.73
C VAL A 312 -1.27 -13.13 -11.52
N LEU A 313 -0.67 -12.20 -12.22
CA LEU A 313 -0.91 -10.77 -12.09
C LEU A 313 -1.68 -10.25 -13.30
N CYS A 314 -2.84 -9.62 -13.05
CA CYS A 314 -3.70 -9.05 -14.07
C CYS A 314 -3.79 -7.51 -13.93
N ARG A 315 -4.09 -6.82 -15.03
CA ARG A 315 -4.37 -5.37 -14.96
C ARG A 315 -5.72 -5.10 -14.31
N HIS A 316 -6.72 -5.92 -14.61
CA HIS A 316 -8.09 -5.74 -14.17
C HIS A 316 -8.60 -6.92 -13.35
N GLN A 317 -9.47 -6.63 -12.39
CA GLN A 317 -10.06 -7.62 -11.49
C GLN A 317 -10.93 -8.64 -12.25
N HIS A 318 -11.64 -8.20 -13.32
CA HIS A 318 -12.46 -9.13 -14.11
C HIS A 318 -11.61 -10.20 -14.82
N SER A 319 -10.44 -9.84 -15.36
CA SER A 319 -9.51 -10.82 -15.95
C SER A 319 -9.01 -11.82 -14.90
N ALA A 320 -8.65 -11.32 -13.71
CA ALA A 320 -8.24 -12.16 -12.59
C ALA A 320 -9.34 -13.16 -12.20
N ARG A 321 -10.61 -12.72 -12.17
CA ARG A 321 -11.77 -13.59 -11.91
C ARG A 321 -11.97 -14.64 -13.01
N ILE A 322 -11.87 -14.26 -14.29
CA ILE A 322 -12.00 -15.21 -15.38
C ILE A 322 -10.92 -16.29 -15.26
N ILE A 323 -9.67 -15.91 -15.02
CA ILE A 323 -8.58 -16.86 -14.85
C ILE A 323 -8.84 -17.76 -13.64
N ALA A 324 -9.16 -17.20 -12.48
CA ALA A 324 -9.42 -17.95 -11.26
C ALA A 324 -10.57 -18.97 -11.43
N ASN A 325 -11.68 -18.55 -12.03
CA ASN A 325 -12.86 -19.41 -12.19
C ASN A 325 -12.64 -20.59 -13.17
N ASN A 326 -11.57 -20.57 -13.96
CA ASN A 326 -11.24 -21.61 -14.92
C ASN A 326 -9.99 -22.42 -14.56
N LEU A 327 -9.46 -22.26 -13.34
CA LEU A 327 -8.36 -23.06 -12.81
C LEU A 327 -8.90 -24.19 -11.91
N SER A 328 -8.39 -25.40 -12.08
CA SER A 328 -8.79 -26.58 -11.30
C SER A 328 -7.94 -26.78 -10.04
N PHE A 329 -6.68 -26.35 -10.05
CA PHE A 329 -5.80 -26.50 -8.89
C PHE A 329 -6.07 -25.44 -7.80
N SER A 330 -5.51 -25.68 -6.60
CA SER A 330 -5.67 -24.76 -5.47
C SER A 330 -5.11 -23.38 -5.77
N HIS A 331 -5.96 -22.37 -5.71
CA HIS A 331 -5.60 -20.98 -5.92
C HIS A 331 -6.36 -20.06 -4.96
N GLN A 332 -5.87 -18.86 -4.79
CA GLN A 332 -6.55 -17.80 -4.04
C GLN A 332 -6.62 -16.53 -4.88
N LEU A 333 -7.85 -16.11 -5.17
CA LEU A 333 -8.12 -14.80 -5.78
C LEU A 333 -8.10 -13.73 -4.68
N LEU A 334 -7.15 -12.81 -4.79
CA LEU A 334 -7.00 -11.69 -3.87
C LEU A 334 -7.69 -10.45 -4.46
N GLU A 335 -8.88 -10.16 -3.97
CA GLU A 335 -9.68 -9.00 -4.37
C GLU A 335 -9.58 -7.88 -3.33
N ASP A 336 -9.89 -6.65 -3.76
CA ASP A 336 -10.06 -5.54 -2.83
C ASP A 336 -11.37 -5.73 -2.07
N ASN A 337 -11.29 -5.77 -0.74
CA ASN A 337 -12.47 -5.83 0.09
C ASN A 337 -12.98 -4.41 0.44
N PRO A 338 -14.24 -4.23 0.84
CA PRO A 338 -14.79 -2.92 1.17
C PRO A 338 -13.95 -2.13 2.18
N PHE A 339 -13.37 -2.81 3.17
CA PHE A 339 -12.52 -2.19 4.19
C PHE A 339 -11.19 -1.67 3.65
N GLU A 340 -10.64 -2.30 2.59
CA GLU A 340 -9.44 -1.79 1.90
C GLU A 340 -9.76 -0.62 0.97
N ILE A 341 -10.96 -0.64 0.36
CA ILE A 341 -11.45 0.45 -0.50
C ILE A 341 -11.77 1.70 0.33
N ALA A 342 -12.26 1.51 1.57
CA ALA A 342 -12.64 2.56 2.50
C ALA A 342 -11.94 2.39 3.85
N PRO A 343 -10.64 2.65 3.99
CA PRO A 343 -9.88 2.39 5.20
C PRO A 343 -10.22 3.41 6.31
N THR A 344 -11.34 3.19 7.00
CA THR A 344 -11.66 3.89 8.25
C THR A 344 -10.94 3.21 9.43
N ILE A 345 -10.94 3.83 10.60
CA ILE A 345 -10.39 3.20 11.82
C ILE A 345 -11.15 1.91 12.12
N GLU A 346 -12.47 1.94 12.01
CA GLU A 346 -13.34 0.78 12.21
C GLU A 346 -13.07 -0.32 11.19
N ALA A 347 -12.96 0.04 9.89
CA ALA A 347 -12.63 -0.89 8.81
C ALA A 347 -11.29 -1.58 9.04
N ASN A 348 -10.29 -0.83 9.52
CA ASN A 348 -8.98 -1.38 9.86
C ASN A 348 -9.07 -2.34 11.05
N LEU A 349 -9.84 -2.00 12.09
CA LEU A 349 -10.07 -2.87 13.25
C LEU A 349 -10.82 -4.15 12.86
N PHE A 350 -11.88 -4.05 12.05
CA PHE A 350 -12.61 -5.21 11.54
C PHE A 350 -11.69 -6.11 10.71
N THR A 351 -10.86 -5.51 9.85
CA THR A 351 -9.86 -6.24 9.08
C THR A 351 -8.89 -7.00 9.98
N ASP A 352 -8.37 -6.37 11.02
CA ASP A 352 -7.43 -6.99 11.95
C ASP A 352 -8.09 -8.09 12.79
N LEU A 353 -9.32 -7.86 13.27
CA LEU A 353 -10.09 -8.84 14.05
C LEU A 353 -10.48 -10.07 13.19
N LEU A 354 -10.88 -9.85 11.94
CA LEU A 354 -11.16 -10.93 11.00
C LEU A 354 -9.89 -11.71 10.63
N LYS A 355 -8.77 -11.02 10.40
CA LYS A 355 -7.47 -11.68 10.18
C LYS A 355 -6.99 -12.46 11.40
N LEU A 356 -7.23 -11.97 12.62
CA LEU A 356 -6.89 -12.68 13.86
C LEU A 356 -7.52 -14.07 13.92
N ARG A 357 -8.75 -14.23 13.39
CA ARG A 357 -9.45 -15.52 13.33
C ARG A 357 -8.64 -16.59 12.57
N TYR A 358 -8.01 -16.19 11.47
CA TYR A 358 -7.36 -17.11 10.52
C TYR A 358 -5.83 -17.11 10.63
N ASP A 359 -5.23 -16.12 11.29
CA ASP A 359 -3.78 -16.02 11.44
C ASP A 359 -3.31 -16.31 12.86
N PRO A 360 -2.71 -17.50 13.10
CA PRO A 360 -2.22 -17.86 14.43
C PRO A 360 -1.06 -16.98 14.91
N LYS A 361 -0.39 -16.25 14.01
CA LYS A 361 0.71 -15.35 14.38
C LYS A 361 0.25 -13.99 14.89
N MET A 362 -1.01 -13.62 14.63
CA MET A 362 -1.59 -12.41 15.20
C MET A 362 -1.94 -12.64 16.66
N THR A 363 -1.71 -11.66 17.50
CA THR A 363 -1.99 -11.73 18.94
C THR A 363 -2.97 -10.64 19.36
N ALA A 364 -3.77 -10.91 20.37
CA ALA A 364 -4.67 -9.91 20.95
C ALA A 364 -3.90 -8.70 21.50
N GLU A 365 -2.69 -8.93 22.05
CA GLU A 365 -1.84 -7.86 22.58
C GLU A 365 -1.41 -6.90 21.48
N SER A 366 -1.01 -7.40 20.30
CA SER A 366 -0.64 -6.54 19.18
C SER A 366 -1.80 -5.67 18.67
N LEU A 367 -3.04 -6.13 18.80
CA LEU A 367 -4.23 -5.34 18.46
C LEU A 367 -4.51 -4.29 19.54
N ILE A 368 -4.42 -4.65 20.82
CA ILE A 368 -4.58 -3.73 21.94
C ILE A 368 -3.55 -2.59 21.84
N GLU A 369 -2.27 -2.91 21.63
CA GLU A 369 -1.22 -1.90 21.50
C GLU A 369 -1.45 -0.92 20.35
N ARG A 370 -1.98 -1.42 19.22
CA ARG A 370 -2.29 -0.57 18.05
C ARG A 370 -3.54 0.29 18.23
N ALA A 371 -4.57 -0.25 18.84
CA ALA A 371 -5.87 0.39 18.91
C ALA A 371 -6.07 1.26 20.16
N CYS A 372 -5.56 0.82 21.33
CA CYS A 372 -5.77 1.52 22.59
C CYS A 372 -4.72 2.59 22.83
N LYS A 373 -5.22 3.82 23.03
CA LYS A 373 -4.38 5.02 23.27
C LYS A 373 -4.16 5.32 24.74
N PHE A 374 -4.84 4.63 25.64
CA PHE A 374 -4.85 4.96 27.09
C PHE A 374 -4.10 3.89 27.89
N ASN A 375 -3.57 4.31 29.03
CA ASN A 375 -3.02 3.37 30.00
C ASN A 375 -4.16 2.53 30.57
N LEU A 376 -4.31 1.32 30.02
CA LEU A 376 -5.28 0.35 30.46
C LEU A 376 -4.83 -0.25 31.79
N THR A 377 -5.75 -0.37 32.74
CA THR A 377 -5.53 -1.19 33.93
C THR A 377 -5.40 -2.67 33.53
N SER A 378 -4.77 -3.47 34.40
CA SER A 378 -4.60 -4.91 34.16
C SER A 378 -5.94 -5.63 33.94
N ASN A 379 -7.03 -5.17 34.59
CA ASN A 379 -8.36 -5.74 34.44
C ASN A 379 -8.98 -5.39 33.08
N GLU A 380 -8.87 -4.14 32.63
CA GLU A 380 -9.33 -3.70 31.32
C GLU A 380 -8.59 -4.44 30.20
N ARG A 381 -7.26 -4.52 30.31
CA ARG A 381 -6.44 -5.27 29.35
C ARG A 381 -6.85 -6.75 29.27
N ARG A 382 -7.13 -7.39 30.44
CA ARG A 382 -7.62 -8.78 30.48
C ARG A 382 -8.99 -8.92 29.83
N LYS A 383 -9.92 -7.98 30.08
CA LYS A 383 -11.25 -7.95 29.46
C LYS A 383 -11.12 -7.86 27.94
N LEU A 384 -10.41 -6.85 27.42
CA LEU A 384 -10.17 -6.64 26.00
C LEU A 384 -9.55 -7.88 25.33
N ARG A 385 -8.51 -8.43 25.93
CA ARG A 385 -7.89 -9.67 25.42
C ARG A 385 -8.89 -10.81 25.28
N ARG A 386 -9.79 -10.98 26.24
CA ARG A 386 -10.82 -12.03 26.20
C ARG A 386 -11.82 -11.77 25.06
N THR A 387 -12.30 -10.52 24.92
CA THR A 387 -13.23 -10.16 23.85
C THR A 387 -12.60 -10.34 22.49
N ILE A 388 -11.37 -9.91 22.28
CA ILE A 388 -10.62 -10.08 21.02
C ILE A 388 -10.44 -11.57 20.69
N LEU A 389 -10.00 -12.38 21.65
CA LEU A 389 -9.79 -13.81 21.44
C LEU A 389 -11.09 -14.57 21.14
N SER A 390 -12.24 -14.07 21.58
CA SER A 390 -13.54 -14.66 21.25
C SER A 390 -13.82 -14.65 19.75
N CYS A 391 -13.28 -13.69 18.99
CA CYS A 391 -13.39 -13.67 17.53
C CYS A 391 -12.71 -14.89 16.85
N ARG A 392 -11.69 -15.47 17.50
CA ARG A 392 -10.97 -16.63 16.98
C ARG A 392 -11.75 -17.93 17.16
N THR A 393 -12.51 -18.07 18.23
CA THR A 393 -13.10 -19.32 18.67
C THR A 393 -14.62 -19.39 18.51
N CYS A 394 -15.29 -18.30 18.15
CA CYS A 394 -16.74 -18.29 17.96
C CYS A 394 -17.19 -19.06 16.72
N LEU A 395 -18.47 -19.42 16.66
CA LEU A 395 -19.10 -19.93 15.44
C LEU A 395 -19.20 -18.81 14.39
N ASP A 396 -19.30 -19.19 13.12
CA ASP A 396 -19.45 -18.20 12.03
C ASP A 396 -20.73 -17.38 12.17
N SER A 397 -21.81 -17.97 12.68
CA SER A 397 -23.07 -17.26 13.01
C SER A 397 -22.90 -16.12 14.02
N ASP A 398 -21.93 -16.23 14.92
CA ASP A 398 -21.70 -15.25 15.99
C ASP A 398 -20.59 -14.25 15.65
N LEU A 399 -19.91 -14.45 14.52
CA LEU A 399 -18.69 -13.73 14.16
C LEU A 399 -18.91 -12.21 14.10
N THR A 400 -19.99 -11.78 13.47
CA THR A 400 -20.34 -10.35 13.37
C THR A 400 -20.46 -9.72 14.76
N VAL A 401 -21.22 -10.37 15.66
CA VAL A 401 -21.44 -9.86 17.04
C VAL A 401 -20.13 -9.81 17.81
N LYS A 402 -19.26 -10.82 17.67
CA LYS A 402 -17.96 -10.87 18.39
C LYS A 402 -16.97 -9.84 17.85
N VAL A 403 -16.89 -9.68 16.52
CA VAL A 403 -16.01 -8.67 15.89
C VAL A 403 -16.49 -7.26 16.26
N PHE A 404 -17.80 -7.02 16.20
CA PHE A 404 -18.39 -5.75 16.59
C PHE A 404 -18.10 -5.42 18.07
N ALA A 405 -18.34 -6.35 18.98
CA ALA A 405 -18.07 -6.16 20.41
C ALA A 405 -16.59 -5.88 20.69
N ALA A 406 -15.67 -6.64 20.04
CA ALA A 406 -14.24 -6.44 20.21
C ALA A 406 -13.78 -5.08 19.65
N ALA A 407 -14.31 -4.65 18.50
CA ALA A 407 -14.00 -3.35 17.93
C ALA A 407 -14.55 -2.20 18.80
N SER A 408 -15.78 -2.30 19.28
CA SER A 408 -16.39 -1.32 20.19
C SER A 408 -15.59 -1.17 21.50
N ASP A 409 -15.20 -2.30 22.09
CA ASP A 409 -14.36 -2.29 23.31
C ASP A 409 -12.96 -1.65 23.06
N LEU A 410 -12.39 -1.85 21.86
CA LEU A 410 -11.08 -1.30 21.48
C LEU A 410 -11.13 0.22 21.22
N VAL A 411 -12.20 0.70 20.58
CA VAL A 411 -12.37 2.13 20.28
C VAL A 411 -12.89 2.90 21.50
N GLY A 412 -13.68 2.25 22.36
CA GLY A 412 -14.36 2.87 23.50
C GLY A 412 -15.51 3.81 23.08
N GLN A 413 -16.02 3.67 21.85
CA GLN A 413 -17.06 4.53 21.26
C GLN A 413 -18.04 3.70 20.40
N GLN A 414 -19.20 4.29 20.04
CA GLN A 414 -20.09 3.70 19.05
C GLN A 414 -19.45 3.69 17.66
N LEU A 415 -19.54 2.54 16.99
CA LEU A 415 -19.02 2.35 15.63
C LEU A 415 -19.95 2.97 14.59
N ALA A 416 -19.40 3.39 13.45
CA ALA A 416 -20.19 3.97 12.35
C ALA A 416 -21.17 2.94 11.77
N PRO A 417 -22.48 3.28 11.59
CA PRO A 417 -23.48 2.32 11.09
C PRO A 417 -23.11 1.70 9.73
N VAL A 418 -22.50 2.48 8.82
CA VAL A 418 -22.08 2.00 7.51
C VAL A 418 -21.03 0.90 7.63
N ALA A 419 -20.03 1.07 8.49
CA ALA A 419 -18.99 0.06 8.71
C ALA A 419 -19.57 -1.23 9.30
N VAL A 420 -20.62 -1.13 10.12
CA VAL A 420 -21.34 -2.28 10.68
C VAL A 420 -22.08 -3.05 9.60
N THR A 421 -22.80 -2.36 8.70
CA THR A 421 -23.51 -3.00 7.59
C THR A 421 -22.53 -3.71 6.64
N GLU A 422 -21.36 -3.11 6.37
CA GLU A 422 -20.32 -3.77 5.59
C GLU A 422 -19.78 -5.03 6.29
N LEU A 423 -19.55 -4.97 7.61
CA LEU A 423 -19.14 -6.13 8.40
C LEU A 423 -20.18 -7.26 8.34
N GLU A 424 -21.47 -6.94 8.51
CA GLU A 424 -22.56 -7.90 8.39
C GLU A 424 -22.57 -8.58 7.03
N GLY A 425 -22.46 -7.80 5.94
CA GLY A 425 -22.41 -8.31 4.58
C GLY A 425 -21.19 -9.18 4.27
N ILE A 426 -20.08 -8.97 4.99
CA ILE A 426 -18.87 -9.80 4.87
C ILE A 426 -19.03 -11.10 5.68
N CYS A 427 -19.46 -11.00 6.94
CA CYS A 427 -19.58 -12.17 7.82
C CYS A 427 -20.70 -13.14 7.39
N ALA A 428 -21.73 -12.64 6.69
CA ALA A 428 -22.81 -13.46 6.16
C ALA A 428 -22.39 -14.32 4.93
N ASP A 429 -21.22 -14.04 4.33
CA ASP A 429 -20.78 -14.67 3.09
C ASP A 429 -19.40 -15.35 3.28
N ALA A 430 -19.42 -16.68 3.35
CA ALA A 430 -18.20 -17.47 3.52
C ALA A 430 -17.15 -17.23 2.40
N SER A 431 -17.57 -16.83 1.20
CA SER A 431 -16.65 -16.50 0.10
C SER A 431 -15.89 -15.21 0.39
N LYS A 432 -16.52 -14.24 1.04
CA LYS A 432 -15.91 -12.97 1.44
C LYS A 432 -14.98 -13.12 2.64
N LEU A 433 -15.24 -14.05 3.55
CA LEU A 433 -14.34 -14.34 4.67
C LEU A 433 -12.97 -14.85 4.19
N ARG A 434 -12.88 -15.42 2.98
CA ARG A 434 -11.60 -15.81 2.36
C ARG A 434 -10.65 -14.63 2.14
N TRP A 435 -11.14 -13.40 2.03
CA TRP A 435 -10.29 -12.21 1.90
C TRP A 435 -9.36 -11.99 3.10
N PHE A 436 -9.74 -12.51 4.26
CA PHE A 436 -8.98 -12.36 5.51
C PHE A 436 -8.13 -13.58 5.85
N GLN A 437 -8.29 -14.67 5.10
CA GLN A 437 -7.48 -15.87 5.27
C GLN A 437 -6.10 -15.67 4.66
N ARG A 438 -5.11 -16.31 5.24
CA ARG A 438 -3.80 -16.41 4.58
C ARG A 438 -3.91 -17.34 3.37
N PRO A 439 -3.20 -17.03 2.28
CA PRO A 439 -3.02 -18.01 1.21
C PRO A 439 -2.52 -19.33 1.79
N GLY A 440 -3.15 -20.42 1.41
CA GLY A 440 -2.64 -21.75 1.75
C GLY A 440 -1.25 -21.95 1.12
N ASP A 441 -0.39 -22.71 1.78
CA ASP A 441 0.98 -22.97 1.30
C ASP A 441 1.02 -23.57 -0.11
N ASN A 442 -0.07 -24.22 -0.56
CA ASN A 442 -0.21 -24.83 -1.87
C ASN A 442 -1.17 -24.08 -2.80
N ALA A 443 -1.52 -22.84 -2.52
CA ALA A 443 -2.43 -22.05 -3.35
C ALA A 443 -1.68 -20.99 -4.17
N VAL A 444 -1.83 -21.05 -5.50
CA VAL A 444 -1.35 -19.99 -6.41
C VAL A 444 -2.10 -18.70 -6.14
N GLN A 445 -1.41 -17.56 -6.10
CA GLN A 445 -2.03 -16.28 -5.82
C GLN A 445 -2.41 -15.56 -7.13
N ILE A 446 -3.67 -15.14 -7.24
CA ILE A 446 -4.18 -14.41 -8.41
C ILE A 446 -4.64 -13.03 -7.93
N MET A 447 -4.15 -11.97 -8.56
CA MET A 447 -4.44 -10.60 -8.13
C MET A 447 -4.19 -9.57 -9.22
N THR A 448 -4.58 -8.33 -8.94
CA THR A 448 -4.21 -7.21 -9.80
C THR A 448 -2.75 -6.78 -9.57
N LEU A 449 -2.15 -6.14 -10.59
CA LEU A 449 -0.81 -5.55 -10.52
C LEU A 449 -0.68 -4.54 -9.36
N HIS A 450 -1.72 -3.74 -9.11
CA HIS A 450 -1.72 -2.79 -7.99
C HIS A 450 -1.62 -3.50 -6.64
N LYS A 451 -2.36 -4.60 -6.48
CA LYS A 451 -2.36 -5.38 -5.23
C LYS A 451 -1.05 -6.14 -5.00
N ALA A 452 -0.32 -6.41 -6.08
CA ALA A 452 1.00 -7.05 -6.02
C ALA A 452 2.12 -6.10 -5.55
N LYS A 453 1.89 -4.77 -5.50
CA LYS A 453 2.90 -3.82 -5.00
C LYS A 453 3.30 -4.18 -3.56
N GLY A 454 4.61 -4.22 -3.31
CA GLY A 454 5.16 -4.62 -2.01
C GLY A 454 5.28 -6.13 -1.79
N LEU A 455 4.67 -6.98 -2.64
CA LEU A 455 4.82 -8.44 -2.58
C LEU A 455 5.98 -8.93 -3.43
N GLU A 456 6.33 -10.22 -3.26
CA GLU A 456 7.35 -10.91 -4.07
C GLU A 456 7.01 -12.39 -4.21
N PHE A 457 7.31 -12.94 -5.40
CA PHE A 457 7.00 -14.32 -5.77
C PHE A 457 8.18 -14.93 -6.52
N ASP A 458 8.40 -16.23 -6.36
CA ASP A 458 9.46 -16.91 -7.12
C ASP A 458 9.14 -16.92 -8.62
N LEU A 459 7.89 -17.13 -8.99
CA LEU A 459 7.40 -17.15 -10.36
C LEU A 459 6.20 -16.21 -10.53
N VAL A 460 6.27 -15.35 -11.52
CA VAL A 460 5.19 -14.42 -11.87
C VAL A 460 4.73 -14.70 -13.30
N PHE A 461 3.43 -14.87 -13.47
CA PHE A 461 2.74 -14.81 -14.75
C PHE A 461 2.08 -13.45 -14.86
N HIS A 462 2.59 -12.61 -15.74
CA HIS A 462 2.07 -11.26 -15.96
C HIS A 462 1.13 -11.28 -17.16
N ALA A 463 -0.16 -11.43 -16.88
CA ALA A 463 -1.25 -11.44 -17.85
C ALA A 463 -1.73 -10.01 -18.19
N ASP A 464 -2.74 -9.89 -19.07
CA ASP A 464 -3.34 -8.63 -19.51
C ASP A 464 -2.37 -7.66 -20.23
N LEU A 465 -1.31 -8.17 -20.85
CA LEU A 465 -0.38 -7.36 -21.64
C LEU A 465 -0.93 -7.10 -23.06
N TYR A 466 -2.11 -6.46 -23.11
CA TYR A 466 -2.79 -6.13 -24.36
C TYR A 466 -2.76 -4.62 -24.62
N ASP A 467 -2.78 -4.27 -25.90
CA ASP A 467 -3.08 -2.93 -26.35
C ASP A 467 -4.49 -2.51 -25.85
N HIS A 468 -4.70 -1.23 -25.57
CA HIS A 468 -5.90 -0.67 -24.91
C HIS A 468 -6.10 -1.09 -23.43
N VAL A 469 -5.27 -1.96 -22.87
CA VAL A 469 -5.35 -2.41 -21.48
C VAL A 469 -4.16 -1.91 -20.68
N LEU A 470 -2.97 -2.12 -21.22
CA LEU A 470 -1.72 -1.67 -20.60
C LEU A 470 -0.71 -1.28 -21.70
N PRO A 471 -0.63 0.00 -22.10
CA PRO A 471 -1.35 1.16 -21.56
C PRO A 471 -2.80 1.29 -22.03
N SER A 472 -3.64 1.98 -21.24
CA SER A 472 -5.01 2.33 -21.62
C SER A 472 -4.99 3.45 -22.66
N ARG A 473 -5.80 3.32 -23.72
CA ARG A 473 -6.01 4.39 -24.72
C ARG A 473 -7.24 5.22 -24.38
N ILE A 474 -7.17 6.50 -24.67
CA ILE A 474 -8.29 7.43 -24.62
C ILE A 474 -8.55 8.01 -26.01
N TYR A 475 -9.80 8.41 -26.24
CA TYR A 475 -10.26 8.96 -27.52
C TYR A 475 -10.96 10.32 -27.29
N PRO A 476 -10.18 11.39 -27.00
CA PRO A 476 -10.78 12.71 -26.81
C PRO A 476 -11.49 13.20 -28.09
N PRO A 477 -12.59 13.96 -27.98
CA PRO A 477 -13.25 14.55 -29.15
C PRO A 477 -12.25 15.38 -29.99
N GLY A 478 -12.30 15.20 -31.32
CA GLY A 478 -11.41 15.92 -32.25
C GLY A 478 -10.03 15.28 -32.48
N THR A 479 -9.72 14.16 -31.86
CA THR A 479 -8.40 13.46 -31.99
C THR A 479 -8.48 12.21 -32.88
N TYR A 480 -9.33 12.23 -33.91
CA TYR A 480 -9.50 11.10 -34.82
C TYR A 480 -8.18 10.67 -35.45
N GLY A 481 -7.86 9.38 -35.37
CA GLY A 481 -6.64 8.79 -35.93
C GLY A 481 -5.37 8.96 -35.08
N GLN A 482 -5.43 9.66 -33.95
CA GLN A 482 -4.31 9.78 -33.02
C GLN A 482 -4.40 8.70 -31.93
N VAL A 483 -3.24 8.09 -31.61
CA VAL A 483 -3.11 7.18 -30.48
C VAL A 483 -2.69 7.99 -29.27
N ILE A 484 -3.63 8.18 -28.32
CA ILE A 484 -3.38 8.90 -27.08
C ILE A 484 -3.54 7.90 -25.93
N PHE A 485 -2.55 7.85 -25.04
CA PHE A 485 -2.57 6.99 -23.87
C PHE A 485 -2.95 7.78 -22.62
N GLU A 486 -3.78 7.17 -21.79
CA GLU A 486 -4.06 7.70 -20.45
C GLU A 486 -2.91 7.31 -19.53
N ASN A 487 -2.17 8.33 -19.03
CA ASN A 487 -1.09 8.09 -18.06
C ASN A 487 -0.08 7.00 -18.48
N GLU A 488 0.47 7.07 -19.69
CA GLU A 488 1.37 6.04 -20.24
C GLU A 488 2.54 5.71 -19.30
N ILE A 489 3.16 6.74 -18.72
CA ILE A 489 4.29 6.57 -17.77
C ILE A 489 3.86 5.71 -16.57
N GLN A 490 2.66 5.93 -16.05
CA GLN A 490 2.17 5.11 -14.93
C GLN A 490 1.83 3.68 -15.32
N CYS A 491 1.31 3.50 -16.54
CA CYS A 491 1.10 2.15 -17.07
C CYS A 491 2.44 1.43 -17.25
N LEU A 492 3.48 2.14 -17.69
CA LEU A 492 4.84 1.59 -17.75
C LEU A 492 5.38 1.25 -16.36
N ASN A 493 5.22 2.14 -15.39
CA ASN A 493 5.60 1.89 -13.99
C ASN A 493 4.82 0.69 -13.41
N LEU A 494 3.55 0.53 -13.75
CA LEU A 494 2.76 -0.61 -13.32
C LEU A 494 3.26 -1.93 -13.92
N HIS A 495 3.65 -1.92 -15.21
CA HIS A 495 4.30 -3.05 -15.85
C HIS A 495 5.65 -3.37 -15.17
N TYR A 496 6.47 -2.35 -14.94
CA TYR A 496 7.73 -2.46 -14.20
C TYR A 496 7.54 -3.05 -12.80
N VAL A 497 6.53 -2.57 -12.06
CA VAL A 497 6.16 -3.15 -10.76
C VAL A 497 5.81 -4.63 -10.91
N GLY A 498 4.98 -5.02 -11.88
CA GLY A 498 4.61 -6.41 -12.11
C GLY A 498 5.81 -7.32 -12.35
N VAL A 499 6.71 -6.93 -13.25
CA VAL A 499 7.93 -7.67 -13.57
C VAL A 499 8.85 -7.81 -12.34
N THR A 500 9.03 -6.72 -11.58
CA THR A 500 9.93 -6.71 -10.40
C THR A 500 9.35 -7.43 -9.18
N ARG A 501 8.15 -8.01 -9.27
CA ARG A 501 7.63 -8.95 -8.25
C ARG A 501 8.27 -10.33 -8.36
N ALA A 502 8.84 -10.66 -9.53
CA ALA A 502 9.46 -11.96 -9.78
C ALA A 502 10.88 -12.05 -9.18
N VAL A 503 11.15 -13.14 -8.48
CA VAL A 503 12.46 -13.46 -7.91
C VAL A 503 13.24 -14.34 -8.89
N LYS A 504 12.65 -15.47 -9.33
CA LYS A 504 13.32 -16.50 -10.14
C LYS A 504 12.95 -16.45 -11.63
N ALA A 505 11.67 -16.23 -11.96
CA ALA A 505 11.22 -16.17 -13.35
C ALA A 505 9.95 -15.31 -13.52
N CYS A 506 9.82 -14.71 -14.72
CA CYS A 506 8.65 -13.92 -15.13
C CYS A 506 8.20 -14.36 -16.52
N VAL A 507 6.91 -14.68 -16.67
CA VAL A 507 6.27 -15.01 -17.95
C VAL A 507 5.32 -13.87 -18.32
N LEU A 508 5.60 -13.17 -19.40
CA LEU A 508 4.78 -12.12 -19.98
C LEU A 508 3.74 -12.77 -20.91
N MET A 509 2.46 -12.58 -20.62
CA MET A 509 1.40 -13.33 -21.29
C MET A 509 0.44 -12.44 -22.07
N THR A 510 0.13 -12.91 -23.28
CA THR A 510 -0.93 -12.38 -24.15
C THR A 510 -1.79 -13.52 -24.68
N SER A 511 -2.91 -13.20 -25.29
CA SER A 511 -3.72 -14.17 -26.05
C SER A 511 -4.35 -13.47 -27.26
N ASN A 512 -4.78 -14.25 -28.27
CA ASN A 512 -5.30 -13.71 -29.52
C ASN A 512 -6.64 -12.98 -29.35
N TYR A 513 -7.39 -13.35 -28.32
CA TYR A 513 -8.65 -12.72 -27.92
C TYR A 513 -8.62 -12.38 -26.44
N ARG A 514 -9.44 -11.44 -26.04
CA ARG A 514 -9.67 -11.09 -24.63
C ARG A 514 -11.13 -10.79 -24.35
N ILE A 515 -11.59 -11.12 -23.18
CA ILE A 515 -12.90 -10.77 -22.66
C ILE A 515 -12.74 -9.46 -21.86
N ASN A 516 -13.51 -8.44 -22.22
CA ASN A 516 -13.49 -7.16 -21.51
C ASN A 516 -14.43 -7.14 -20.29
N GLY A 517 -14.43 -6.06 -19.51
CA GLY A 517 -15.29 -5.91 -18.32
C GLY A 517 -16.80 -5.95 -18.58
N GLN A 518 -17.23 -5.84 -19.85
CA GLN A 518 -18.62 -5.97 -20.29
C GLN A 518 -18.93 -7.37 -20.85
N SER A 519 -18.03 -8.34 -20.63
CA SER A 519 -18.10 -9.72 -21.13
C SER A 519 -18.08 -9.84 -22.68
N ASN A 520 -17.64 -8.81 -23.39
CA ASN A 520 -17.48 -8.86 -24.84
C ASN A 520 -16.09 -9.40 -25.21
N VAL A 521 -16.04 -10.25 -26.24
CA VAL A 521 -14.80 -10.72 -26.85
C VAL A 521 -14.21 -9.60 -27.73
N LYS A 522 -12.95 -9.33 -27.55
CA LYS A 522 -12.13 -8.36 -28.31
C LYS A 522 -10.86 -9.04 -28.80
N ASN A 523 -10.23 -8.48 -29.84
CA ASN A 523 -8.88 -8.91 -30.25
C ASN A 523 -7.89 -8.66 -29.12
N GLY A 524 -6.95 -9.59 -28.94
CA GLY A 524 -5.90 -9.56 -27.94
C GLY A 524 -4.58 -9.10 -28.54
N GLU A 525 -4.52 -7.91 -29.11
CA GLU A 525 -3.28 -7.33 -29.67
C GLU A 525 -2.24 -7.12 -28.55
N PRO A 526 -0.98 -7.51 -28.75
CA PRO A 526 0.05 -7.34 -27.75
C PRO A 526 0.27 -5.88 -27.34
N SER A 527 0.53 -5.65 -26.07
CA SER A 527 0.92 -4.34 -25.53
C SER A 527 2.19 -3.83 -26.21
N GLN A 528 2.26 -2.53 -26.50
CA GLN A 528 3.49 -1.89 -26.96
C GLN A 528 4.68 -2.07 -26.01
N PHE A 529 4.43 -2.34 -24.73
CA PHE A 529 5.49 -2.55 -23.75
C PHE A 529 6.27 -3.85 -23.96
N ILE A 530 5.66 -4.87 -24.58
CA ILE A 530 6.37 -6.12 -24.97
C ILE A 530 7.40 -5.84 -26.05
N GLY A 531 7.06 -5.00 -27.03
CA GLY A 531 7.92 -4.62 -28.15
C GLY A 531 8.84 -3.41 -27.88
N ARG A 532 8.97 -2.98 -26.63
CA ARG A 532 9.71 -1.75 -26.30
C ARG A 532 11.19 -1.86 -26.63
N ASN A 533 11.72 -0.85 -27.35
CA ASN A 533 13.13 -0.78 -27.73
C ASN A 533 14.06 -0.97 -26.52
N GLY A 534 15.14 -1.74 -26.71
CA GLY A 534 16.12 -2.05 -25.67
C GLY A 534 15.71 -3.20 -24.74
N ALA A 535 14.41 -3.43 -24.53
CA ALA A 535 13.88 -4.51 -23.70
C ALA A 535 13.51 -5.75 -24.53
N ILE A 536 13.01 -5.58 -25.76
CA ILE A 536 12.48 -6.65 -26.64
C ILE A 536 13.46 -7.80 -26.91
N ALA A 537 14.76 -7.53 -26.92
CA ALA A 537 15.80 -8.54 -27.20
C ALA A 537 16.16 -9.40 -25.98
N LEU A 538 15.62 -9.12 -24.80
CA LEU A 538 16.00 -9.79 -23.55
C LEU A 538 15.11 -11.00 -23.19
N PRO A 539 13.79 -11.03 -23.48
CA PRO A 539 12.96 -12.21 -23.22
C PRO A 539 13.18 -13.34 -24.24
N ILE A 540 12.86 -14.55 -23.81
CA ILE A 540 12.77 -15.72 -24.67
C ILE A 540 11.31 -15.92 -25.10
N ASN A 541 11.07 -16.03 -26.39
CA ASN A 541 9.77 -16.47 -26.92
C ASN A 541 9.58 -17.96 -26.63
N TRP A 542 8.46 -18.28 -26.00
CA TRP A 542 8.17 -19.65 -25.53
C TRP A 542 6.85 -20.21 -26.09
#